data_69562824efaccb348195cb9666691c18
#
_entry.id   69562824efaccb348195cb9666691c18
#
_cell.length_a   1.000
_cell.length_b   1.000
_cell.length_c   1.000
_cell.angle_alpha   90.00
_cell.angle_beta   90.00
_cell.angle_gamma   90.00
#
_symmetry.space_group_name_H-M   'P 1'
#
loop_
_entity.id
_entity.type
_entity.pdbx_description
1 polymer ?
#
loop_
_entity_poly.entity_id
_entity_poly.type
_entity_poly.pdbx_seq_one_letter_code
_entity_poly.pdbx_strand_id
1 'polypeptide(L)'
;DFSTEKRIFVPYNAISEKVINSFLSAEDKNFYSHPGVDAKGVLRAVINNISNIASSKRLEGASTITQQVAKNFLLTNEVSLNRKLKEAILAFRIERALSKERILELYLNQIYLGGGAYGVASASLEYFDKSISELNYGEAALLAALPKAPSRYNPYKNIILAKFRRDLVLKNLYENNYINKIEYKKFINKKIILKKRKKTFTEDTSYYVEDIRKDIVDQLGFDKVYKQGLNISTPINLDLQKIAIKSLREGLISYDKRKGWRGPLLREKKLINWKDKLDKFKLEKSINWNLAIVKKINKFSVLIETENKLNGIIKYENISWIKKEFEEILKIGDVIYVENLRDNIFALRQLPSVNGGIVVMDPFTGRVLALSGGFSFKKSEFNRATQASRQPGSAFKPFIYALALENGYTPSTLILDAPLVLEQGYDLKMWKPENYGKKFYGPSTLRMGLEKSRNLMTVRIAQDLGLKKIVNFSKQLGIYDNPSELLSISLGSAETTLLKLTSAYSSFVNGGKLVKPIMIDRIQDSEGNTIFNNEKRKCVNCDQISF
;
A
#
# COMPACT_ATOMS: atom_id res chain seq x y z
N ASP A 1 4.44 -4.75 -2.31
CA ASP A 1 4.92 -6.11 -2.50
C ASP A 1 6.44 -6.09 -2.36
N PHE A 2 6.93 -6.44 -1.16
CA PHE A 2 8.36 -6.46 -0.83
C PHE A 2 8.99 -7.83 -1.07
N SER A 3 8.17 -8.83 -1.47
CA SER A 3 8.66 -10.17 -1.74
C SER A 3 9.40 -10.25 -3.08
N THR A 4 10.47 -11.01 -3.13
CA THR A 4 11.19 -11.35 -4.36
C THR A 4 10.34 -12.21 -5.30
N GLU A 5 9.31 -12.88 -4.77
CA GLU A 5 8.38 -13.75 -5.48
C GLU A 5 6.94 -13.42 -5.08
N LYS A 6 6.03 -13.38 -6.05
CA LYS A 6 4.60 -13.16 -5.79
C LYS A 6 3.96 -14.47 -5.38
N ARG A 7 3.64 -14.62 -4.11
CA ARG A 7 2.94 -15.78 -3.55
C ARG A 7 1.72 -15.34 -2.75
N ILE A 8 0.62 -16.05 -2.91
CA ILE A 8 -0.59 -15.90 -2.10
C ILE A 8 -0.98 -17.31 -1.69
N PHE A 9 -0.89 -17.59 -0.40
CA PHE A 9 -1.27 -18.89 0.13
C PHE A 9 -2.80 -19.04 0.18
N VAL A 10 -3.27 -20.22 -0.22
CA VAL A 10 -4.68 -20.59 -0.17
C VAL A 10 -4.80 -21.98 0.44
N PRO A 11 -5.53 -22.15 1.57
CA PRO A 11 -5.76 -23.46 2.16
C PRO A 11 -6.56 -24.35 1.21
N TYR A 12 -6.37 -25.68 1.29
CA TYR A 12 -6.96 -26.65 0.38
C TYR A 12 -8.47 -26.49 0.20
N ASN A 13 -9.20 -26.29 1.29
CA ASN A 13 -10.65 -26.11 1.29
C ASN A 13 -11.15 -24.85 0.59
N ALA A 14 -10.28 -23.86 0.35
CA ALA A 14 -10.60 -22.65 -0.40
C ALA A 14 -10.19 -22.75 -1.88
N ILE A 15 -9.53 -23.84 -2.31
CA ILE A 15 -9.19 -24.08 -3.71
C ILE A 15 -10.38 -24.73 -4.39
N SER A 16 -10.88 -24.12 -5.47
CA SER A 16 -12.04 -24.64 -6.18
C SER A 16 -11.73 -25.99 -6.86
N GLU A 17 -12.71 -26.90 -6.88
CA GLU A 17 -12.60 -28.19 -7.57
C GLU A 17 -12.20 -28.06 -9.05
N LYS A 18 -12.62 -26.97 -9.70
CA LYS A 18 -12.24 -26.70 -11.10
C LYS A 18 -10.74 -26.57 -11.27
N VAL A 19 -10.06 -25.91 -10.31
CA VAL A 19 -8.61 -25.79 -10.30
C VAL A 19 -7.97 -27.13 -10.00
N ILE A 20 -8.41 -27.82 -8.94
CA ILE A 20 -7.90 -29.14 -8.55
C ILE A 20 -7.97 -30.12 -9.72
N ASN A 21 -9.15 -30.30 -10.30
CA ASN A 21 -9.38 -31.22 -11.41
C ASN A 21 -8.57 -30.88 -12.66
N SER A 22 -8.35 -29.59 -12.92
CA SER A 22 -7.51 -29.15 -14.05
C SER A 22 -6.05 -29.52 -13.87
N PHE A 23 -5.49 -29.33 -12.67
CA PHE A 23 -4.10 -29.70 -12.38
C PHE A 23 -3.91 -31.23 -12.32
N LEU A 24 -4.83 -31.96 -11.72
CA LEU A 24 -4.82 -33.42 -11.74
C LEU A 24 -4.85 -33.97 -13.16
N SER A 25 -5.76 -33.45 -14.00
CA SER A 25 -5.86 -33.90 -15.41
C SER A 25 -4.65 -33.50 -16.25
N ALA A 26 -3.94 -32.45 -15.89
CA ALA A 26 -2.76 -31.99 -16.63
C ALA A 26 -1.47 -32.72 -16.24
N GLU A 27 -1.28 -33.00 -14.95
CA GLU A 27 -0.01 -33.41 -14.37
C GLU A 27 -0.04 -34.82 -13.79
N ASP A 28 -1.15 -35.25 -13.15
CA ASP A 28 -1.19 -36.52 -12.41
C ASP A 28 -2.62 -37.05 -12.21
N LYS A 29 -3.19 -37.66 -13.24
CA LYS A 29 -4.58 -38.14 -13.19
C LYS A 29 -4.84 -39.23 -12.14
N ASN A 30 -3.79 -39.98 -11.76
CA ASN A 30 -3.86 -41.06 -10.79
C ASN A 30 -3.41 -40.66 -9.38
N PHE A 31 -3.31 -39.37 -9.11
CA PHE A 31 -2.74 -38.82 -7.88
C PHE A 31 -3.26 -39.46 -6.60
N TYR A 32 -4.55 -39.70 -6.49
CA TYR A 32 -5.17 -40.28 -5.31
C TYR A 32 -4.95 -41.80 -5.17
N SER A 33 -4.47 -42.51 -6.24
CA SER A 33 -4.37 -43.97 -6.27
C SER A 33 -2.95 -44.52 -6.14
N HIS A 34 -1.90 -43.69 -6.25
CA HIS A 34 -0.52 -44.14 -6.13
C HIS A 34 0.17 -43.59 -4.86
N PRO A 35 1.20 -44.29 -4.31
CA PRO A 35 1.91 -43.89 -3.08
C PRO A 35 3.11 -42.98 -3.36
N GLY A 36 2.95 -41.94 -4.18
CA GLY A 36 3.99 -40.94 -4.50
C GLY A 36 4.65 -41.09 -5.87
N VAL A 37 4.69 -42.30 -6.43
CA VAL A 37 5.19 -42.60 -7.78
C VAL A 37 4.16 -43.42 -8.53
N ASP A 38 3.75 -43.00 -9.71
CA ASP A 38 2.82 -43.73 -10.59
C ASP A 38 3.61 -44.76 -11.44
N ALA A 39 3.77 -45.98 -10.94
CA ALA A 39 4.49 -47.05 -11.65
C ALA A 39 3.87 -47.36 -13.01
N LYS A 40 2.53 -47.34 -13.14
CA LYS A 40 1.84 -47.57 -14.42
C LYS A 40 2.10 -46.42 -15.41
N GLY A 41 2.13 -45.19 -14.92
CA GLY A 41 2.48 -44.01 -15.72
C GLY A 41 3.93 -44.01 -16.19
N VAL A 42 4.87 -44.46 -15.33
CA VAL A 42 6.29 -44.62 -15.69
C VAL A 42 6.45 -45.68 -16.79
N LEU A 43 5.83 -46.87 -16.64
CA LEU A 43 5.89 -47.92 -17.65
C LEU A 43 5.34 -47.48 -19.01
N ARG A 44 4.18 -46.80 -19.00
CA ARG A 44 3.59 -46.21 -20.21
C ARG A 44 4.53 -45.20 -20.87
N ALA A 45 5.13 -44.29 -20.07
CA ALA A 45 6.07 -43.31 -20.59
C ALA A 45 7.33 -43.91 -21.18
N VAL A 46 7.84 -45.00 -20.61
CA VAL A 46 8.99 -45.77 -21.17
C VAL A 46 8.62 -46.33 -22.54
N ILE A 47 7.47 -47.00 -22.67
CA ILE A 47 7.01 -47.57 -23.94
C ILE A 47 6.82 -46.48 -25.00
N ASN A 48 6.14 -45.39 -24.65
CA ASN A 48 5.92 -44.25 -25.55
C ASN A 48 7.23 -43.56 -25.95
N ASN A 49 8.20 -43.46 -25.04
CA ASN A 49 9.48 -42.82 -25.30
C ASN A 49 10.36 -43.64 -26.26
N ILE A 50 10.28 -44.97 -26.27
CA ILE A 50 10.94 -45.80 -27.27
C ILE A 50 10.43 -45.43 -28.66
N SER A 51 9.12 -45.34 -28.84
CA SER A 51 8.49 -44.89 -30.10
C SER A 51 8.82 -43.43 -30.45
N ASN A 52 8.85 -42.53 -29.43
CA ASN A 52 9.16 -41.12 -29.63
C ASN A 52 10.61 -40.87 -30.04
N ILE A 53 11.57 -41.66 -29.52
CA ILE A 53 12.98 -41.61 -29.92
C ILE A 53 13.11 -42.01 -31.39
N ALA A 54 12.47 -43.11 -31.81
CA ALA A 54 12.46 -43.58 -33.19
C ALA A 54 11.84 -42.54 -34.16
N SER A 55 10.92 -41.69 -33.68
CA SER A 55 10.20 -40.65 -34.46
C SER A 55 10.75 -39.23 -34.27
N SER A 56 11.89 -39.05 -33.60
CA SER A 56 12.48 -37.73 -33.24
C SER A 56 11.51 -36.81 -32.49
N LYS A 57 10.55 -37.38 -31.77
CA LYS A 57 9.58 -36.66 -30.95
C LYS A 57 10.11 -36.43 -29.55
N ARG A 58 9.57 -35.42 -28.87
CA ARG A 58 9.95 -35.09 -27.49
C ARG A 58 9.51 -36.17 -26.51
N LEU A 59 10.41 -36.52 -25.57
CA LEU A 59 10.15 -37.53 -24.54
C LEU A 59 8.98 -37.13 -23.63
N GLU A 60 8.14 -38.10 -23.28
CA GLU A 60 7.05 -37.99 -22.35
C GLU A 60 7.57 -38.08 -20.90
N GLY A 61 7.20 -37.12 -20.04
CA GLY A 61 7.56 -37.15 -18.62
C GLY A 61 6.50 -37.86 -17.80
N ALA A 62 6.92 -38.63 -16.80
CA ALA A 62 6.03 -39.37 -15.88
C ALA A 62 6.26 -38.97 -14.41
N SER A 63 6.59 -37.72 -14.15
CA SER A 63 6.76 -37.23 -12.77
C SER A 63 5.39 -36.89 -12.14
N THR A 64 5.15 -37.40 -10.94
CA THR A 64 3.92 -37.15 -10.18
C THR A 64 3.94 -35.77 -9.49
N ILE A 65 2.77 -35.31 -9.02
CA ILE A 65 2.64 -34.10 -8.21
C ILE A 65 3.52 -34.20 -6.95
N THR A 66 3.53 -35.36 -6.26
CA THR A 66 4.35 -35.57 -5.06
C THR A 66 5.84 -35.48 -5.35
N GLN A 67 6.31 -36.02 -6.50
CA GLN A 67 7.70 -35.86 -6.93
C GLN A 67 8.05 -34.40 -7.24
N GLN A 68 7.10 -33.62 -7.79
CA GLN A 68 7.30 -32.18 -8.02
C GLN A 68 7.37 -31.40 -6.71
N VAL A 69 6.58 -31.76 -5.68
CA VAL A 69 6.69 -31.20 -4.32
C VAL A 69 8.07 -31.51 -3.74
N ALA A 70 8.51 -32.79 -3.78
CA ALA A 70 9.84 -33.18 -3.30
C ALA A 70 10.96 -32.37 -3.98
N LYS A 71 10.88 -32.21 -5.29
CA LYS A 71 11.81 -31.39 -6.06
C LYS A 71 11.85 -29.93 -5.63
N ASN A 72 10.69 -29.33 -5.48
CA ASN A 72 10.59 -27.88 -5.24
C ASN A 72 10.98 -27.46 -3.81
N PHE A 73 10.78 -28.35 -2.82
CA PHE A 73 11.03 -28.04 -1.41
C PHE A 73 12.35 -28.59 -0.86
N LEU A 74 12.84 -29.72 -1.40
CA LEU A 74 13.88 -30.49 -0.72
C LEU A 74 15.14 -30.70 -1.58
N LEU A 75 15.13 -30.34 -2.87
CA LEU A 75 16.21 -30.63 -3.79
C LEU A 75 16.71 -29.40 -4.56
N THR A 76 17.96 -29.45 -5.00
CA THR A 76 18.59 -28.44 -5.86
C THR A 76 18.20 -28.64 -7.33
N ASN A 77 18.40 -27.60 -8.17
CA ASN A 77 18.01 -27.59 -9.59
C ASN A 77 18.92 -28.41 -10.53
N GLU A 78 19.80 -29.27 -10.01
CA GLU A 78 20.66 -30.11 -10.83
C GLU A 78 19.87 -31.16 -11.63
N VAL A 79 20.28 -31.41 -12.88
CA VAL A 79 19.68 -32.45 -13.73
C VAL A 79 20.54 -33.68 -13.69
N SER A 80 20.22 -34.65 -12.78
CA SER A 80 20.97 -35.91 -12.65
C SER A 80 20.03 -37.07 -12.35
N LEU A 81 20.47 -38.30 -12.70
CA LEU A 81 19.75 -39.54 -12.35
C LEU A 81 19.68 -39.75 -10.84
N ASN A 82 20.75 -39.40 -10.11
CA ASN A 82 20.77 -39.46 -8.64
C ASN A 82 19.69 -38.54 -8.02
N ARG A 83 19.46 -37.37 -8.60
CA ARG A 83 18.37 -36.51 -8.15
C ARG A 83 17.00 -37.16 -8.40
N LYS A 84 16.79 -37.80 -9.55
CA LYS A 84 15.53 -38.50 -9.84
C LYS A 84 15.24 -39.65 -8.88
N LEU A 85 16.25 -40.39 -8.46
CA LEU A 85 16.11 -41.40 -7.42
C LEU A 85 15.76 -40.80 -6.07
N LYS A 86 16.43 -39.70 -5.69
CA LYS A 86 16.11 -38.96 -4.45
C LYS A 86 14.67 -38.40 -4.49
N GLU A 87 14.20 -37.85 -5.62
CA GLU A 87 12.82 -37.41 -5.80
C GLU A 87 11.82 -38.52 -5.52
N ALA A 88 12.06 -39.73 -6.05
CA ALA A 88 11.18 -40.89 -5.84
C ALA A 88 11.15 -41.33 -4.37
N ILE A 89 12.32 -41.47 -3.72
CA ILE A 89 12.41 -41.83 -2.30
C ILE A 89 11.72 -40.82 -1.41
N LEU A 90 11.95 -39.52 -1.68
CA LEU A 90 11.31 -38.43 -0.93
C LEU A 90 9.81 -38.40 -1.18
N ALA A 91 9.33 -38.68 -2.38
CA ALA A 91 7.90 -38.74 -2.67
C ALA A 91 7.19 -39.81 -1.82
N PHE A 92 7.80 -41.01 -1.67
CA PHE A 92 7.26 -42.03 -0.77
C PHE A 92 7.25 -41.62 0.70
N ARG A 93 8.28 -40.88 1.16
CA ARG A 93 8.34 -40.38 2.53
C ARG A 93 7.29 -39.30 2.79
N ILE A 94 7.10 -38.38 1.82
CA ILE A 94 6.09 -37.33 1.87
C ILE A 94 4.68 -37.93 1.96
N GLU A 95 4.36 -38.93 1.14
CA GLU A 95 3.06 -39.59 1.16
C GLU A 95 2.76 -40.36 2.48
N ARG A 96 3.80 -40.79 3.19
CA ARG A 96 3.65 -41.41 4.52
C ARG A 96 3.44 -40.35 5.61
N ALA A 97 3.94 -39.15 5.41
CA ALA A 97 3.92 -38.07 6.42
C ALA A 97 2.74 -37.09 6.27
N LEU A 98 2.21 -36.93 5.06
CA LEU A 98 1.20 -35.93 4.73
C LEU A 98 0.01 -36.56 3.99
N SER A 99 -1.20 -36.01 4.20
CA SER A 99 -2.37 -36.41 3.43
C SER A 99 -2.28 -35.93 1.98
N LYS A 100 -3.06 -36.55 1.09
CA LYS A 100 -3.15 -36.16 -0.33
C LYS A 100 -3.57 -34.70 -0.50
N GLU A 101 -4.52 -34.25 0.30
CA GLU A 101 -4.99 -32.86 0.31
C GLU A 101 -3.86 -31.90 0.66
N ARG A 102 -3.05 -32.24 1.69
CA ARG A 102 -1.92 -31.41 2.11
C ARG A 102 -0.82 -31.37 1.06
N ILE A 103 -0.52 -32.48 0.41
CA ILE A 103 0.45 -32.53 -0.70
C ILE A 103 -0.01 -31.66 -1.87
N LEU A 104 -1.29 -31.75 -2.23
CA LEU A 104 -1.87 -30.96 -3.32
C LEU A 104 -1.92 -29.48 -2.98
N GLU A 105 -2.23 -29.12 -1.72
CA GLU A 105 -2.16 -27.76 -1.20
C GLU A 105 -0.76 -27.18 -1.35
N LEU A 106 0.26 -27.90 -0.91
CA LEU A 106 1.67 -27.49 -1.04
C LEU A 106 2.05 -27.30 -2.52
N TYR A 107 1.66 -28.22 -3.38
CA TYR A 107 1.91 -28.14 -4.82
C TYR A 107 1.28 -26.88 -5.44
N LEU A 108 -0.03 -26.70 -5.25
CA LEU A 108 -0.79 -25.61 -5.86
C LEU A 108 -0.39 -24.22 -5.34
N ASN A 109 0.18 -24.13 -4.15
CA ASN A 109 0.70 -22.88 -3.60
C ASN A 109 2.16 -22.56 -4.02
N GLN A 110 2.93 -23.57 -4.48
CA GLN A 110 4.36 -23.40 -4.78
C GLN A 110 4.70 -23.40 -6.27
N ILE A 111 3.89 -24.03 -7.09
CA ILE A 111 4.21 -24.24 -8.51
C ILE A 111 4.37 -22.89 -9.24
N TYR A 112 5.48 -22.76 -9.98
CA TYR A 112 5.71 -21.58 -10.82
C TYR A 112 4.87 -21.62 -12.09
N LEU A 113 4.06 -20.59 -12.31
CA LEU A 113 3.11 -20.50 -13.41
C LEU A 113 3.45 -19.39 -14.42
N GLY A 114 4.68 -18.88 -14.38
CA GLY A 114 5.11 -17.79 -15.28
C GLY A 114 4.66 -16.39 -14.80
N GLY A 115 5.15 -15.33 -15.47
CA GLY A 115 4.79 -13.95 -15.12
C GLY A 115 5.24 -13.50 -13.73
N GLY A 116 6.16 -14.23 -13.08
CA GLY A 116 6.56 -14.00 -11.69
C GLY A 116 5.56 -14.56 -10.67
N ALA A 117 4.52 -15.30 -11.10
CA ALA A 117 3.48 -15.85 -10.24
C ALA A 117 3.85 -17.27 -9.76
N TYR A 118 3.93 -17.44 -8.46
CA TYR A 118 4.06 -18.71 -7.76
C TYR A 118 2.74 -19.05 -7.08
N GLY A 119 2.24 -20.26 -7.32
CA GLY A 119 0.94 -20.74 -6.87
C GLY A 119 -0.25 -20.24 -7.67
N VAL A 120 -1.35 -20.99 -7.57
CA VAL A 120 -2.56 -20.81 -8.39
C VAL A 120 -3.27 -19.48 -8.10
N ALA A 121 -3.25 -19.02 -6.85
CA ALA A 121 -3.91 -17.76 -6.49
C ALA A 121 -3.19 -16.55 -7.09
N SER A 122 -1.86 -16.50 -7.00
CA SER A 122 -1.06 -15.44 -7.65
C SER A 122 -1.22 -15.46 -9.17
N ALA A 123 -1.25 -16.65 -9.78
CA ALA A 123 -1.43 -16.78 -11.22
C ALA A 123 -2.84 -16.39 -11.68
N SER A 124 -3.88 -16.71 -10.90
CA SER A 124 -5.27 -16.29 -11.17
C SER A 124 -5.38 -14.77 -11.21
N LEU A 125 -4.79 -14.10 -10.24
CA LEU A 125 -4.76 -12.62 -10.21
C LEU A 125 -3.88 -12.04 -11.32
N GLU A 126 -2.72 -12.64 -11.62
CA GLU A 126 -1.81 -12.13 -12.66
C GLU A 126 -2.42 -12.20 -14.05
N TYR A 127 -3.09 -13.31 -14.41
CA TYR A 127 -3.60 -13.54 -15.76
C TYR A 127 -5.06 -13.11 -15.97
N PHE A 128 -5.88 -13.14 -14.91
CA PHE A 128 -7.33 -12.93 -15.05
C PHE A 128 -7.90 -11.83 -14.15
N ASP A 129 -7.12 -11.33 -13.18
CA ASP A 129 -7.58 -10.40 -12.14
C ASP A 129 -8.83 -10.92 -11.40
N LYS A 130 -8.79 -12.24 -11.05
CA LYS A 130 -9.87 -12.97 -10.40
C LYS A 130 -9.37 -13.77 -9.21
N SER A 131 -10.24 -13.99 -8.22
CA SER A 131 -9.99 -15.00 -7.21
C SER A 131 -10.06 -16.41 -7.83
N ILE A 132 -9.42 -17.40 -7.18
CA ILE A 132 -9.42 -18.78 -7.68
C ILE A 132 -10.81 -19.42 -7.70
N SER A 133 -11.73 -18.97 -6.86
CA SER A 133 -13.13 -19.42 -6.82
C SER A 133 -13.95 -18.95 -8.04
N GLU A 134 -13.57 -17.81 -8.64
CA GLU A 134 -14.25 -17.20 -9.80
C GLU A 134 -13.78 -17.78 -11.15
N LEU A 135 -12.75 -18.63 -11.13
CA LEU A 135 -12.23 -19.24 -12.35
C LEU A 135 -13.23 -20.23 -12.96
N ASN A 136 -13.38 -20.16 -14.28
CA ASN A 136 -14.06 -21.20 -15.04
C ASN A 136 -13.06 -22.28 -15.49
N TYR A 137 -13.55 -23.43 -15.98
CA TYR A 137 -12.67 -24.53 -16.44
C TYR A 137 -11.70 -24.13 -17.55
N GLY A 138 -12.05 -23.20 -18.45
CA GLY A 138 -11.14 -22.71 -19.48
C GLY A 138 -9.96 -21.92 -18.92
N GLU A 139 -10.20 -21.14 -17.87
CA GLU A 139 -9.19 -20.36 -17.17
C GLU A 139 -8.32 -21.26 -16.26
N ALA A 140 -8.96 -22.17 -15.50
CA ALA A 140 -8.26 -23.16 -14.67
C ALA A 140 -7.38 -24.10 -15.52
N ALA A 141 -7.87 -24.57 -16.66
CA ALA A 141 -7.11 -25.38 -17.61
C ALA A 141 -5.91 -24.62 -18.19
N LEU A 142 -6.03 -23.30 -18.41
CA LEU A 142 -4.87 -22.50 -18.83
C LEU A 142 -3.80 -22.47 -17.73
N LEU A 143 -4.18 -22.23 -16.47
CA LEU A 143 -3.21 -22.25 -15.36
C LEU A 143 -2.54 -23.63 -15.25
N ALA A 144 -3.30 -24.71 -15.31
CA ALA A 144 -2.79 -26.09 -15.26
C ALA A 144 -1.93 -26.47 -16.48
N ALA A 145 -2.00 -25.73 -17.57
CA ALA A 145 -1.17 -25.93 -18.75
C ALA A 145 0.27 -25.37 -18.59
N LEU A 146 0.48 -24.41 -17.67
CA LEU A 146 1.72 -23.64 -17.55
C LEU A 146 2.90 -24.41 -16.93
N PRO A 147 2.75 -25.29 -15.91
CA PRO A 147 3.87 -25.97 -15.25
C PRO A 147 4.81 -26.68 -16.20
N LYS A 148 4.30 -27.23 -17.29
CA LYS A 148 5.09 -27.97 -18.31
C LYS A 148 6.24 -27.15 -18.88
N ALA A 149 6.05 -25.86 -19.14
CA ALA A 149 7.07 -24.91 -19.58
C ALA A 149 6.55 -23.47 -19.40
N PRO A 150 6.65 -22.89 -18.19
CA PRO A 150 5.99 -21.62 -17.84
C PRO A 150 6.41 -20.43 -18.73
N SER A 151 7.67 -20.39 -19.15
CA SER A 151 8.18 -19.34 -20.04
C SER A 151 7.68 -19.48 -21.49
N ARG A 152 7.52 -20.72 -21.97
CA ARG A 152 7.11 -21.03 -23.35
C ARG A 152 5.61 -20.87 -23.56
N TYR A 153 4.82 -21.31 -22.58
CA TYR A 153 3.34 -21.26 -22.62
C TYR A 153 2.76 -20.02 -21.98
N ASN A 154 3.59 -19.02 -21.64
CA ASN A 154 3.12 -17.74 -21.09
C ASN A 154 2.18 -17.05 -22.09
N PRO A 155 0.90 -16.83 -21.74
CA PRO A 155 -0.10 -16.31 -22.67
C PRO A 155 0.15 -14.84 -23.07
N TYR A 156 0.94 -14.08 -22.29
CA TYR A 156 1.38 -12.73 -22.68
C TYR A 156 2.44 -12.75 -23.77
N LYS A 157 3.23 -13.84 -23.85
CA LYS A 157 4.30 -13.97 -24.85
C LYS A 157 3.83 -14.70 -26.10
N ASN A 158 3.03 -15.77 -25.94
CA ASN A 158 2.55 -16.59 -27.04
C ASN A 158 1.17 -17.19 -26.75
N ILE A 159 0.14 -16.44 -27.13
CA ILE A 159 -1.26 -16.81 -26.91
C ILE A 159 -1.67 -18.08 -27.67
N ILE A 160 -1.06 -18.32 -28.84
CA ILE A 160 -1.38 -19.49 -29.68
C ILE A 160 -0.90 -20.79 -29.01
N LEU A 161 0.35 -20.81 -28.55
CA LEU A 161 0.90 -21.96 -27.83
C LEU A 161 0.21 -22.19 -26.48
N ALA A 162 -0.14 -21.10 -25.79
CA ALA A 162 -0.91 -21.17 -24.55
C ALA A 162 -2.29 -21.78 -24.78
N LYS A 163 -2.99 -21.36 -25.84
CA LYS A 163 -4.28 -21.93 -26.25
C LYS A 163 -4.16 -23.42 -26.58
N PHE A 164 -3.19 -23.78 -27.42
CA PHE A 164 -2.95 -25.18 -27.77
C PHE A 164 -2.77 -26.05 -26.53
N ARG A 165 -1.95 -25.61 -25.57
CA ARG A 165 -1.70 -26.38 -24.35
C ARG A 165 -2.91 -26.40 -23.41
N ARG A 166 -3.66 -25.29 -23.28
CA ARG A 166 -4.95 -25.25 -22.56
C ARG A 166 -5.95 -26.28 -23.14
N ASP A 167 -6.04 -26.32 -24.46
CA ASP A 167 -7.01 -27.18 -25.15
C ASP A 167 -6.68 -28.68 -24.92
N LEU A 168 -5.40 -29.05 -24.76
CA LEU A 168 -5.00 -30.38 -24.34
C LEU A 168 -5.47 -30.69 -22.90
N VAL A 169 -5.37 -29.73 -21.97
CA VAL A 169 -5.88 -29.92 -20.60
C VAL A 169 -7.39 -30.06 -20.58
N LEU A 170 -8.11 -29.26 -21.38
CA LEU A 170 -9.56 -29.39 -21.54
C LEU A 170 -9.97 -30.75 -22.10
N LYS A 171 -9.20 -31.31 -23.05
CA LYS A 171 -9.39 -32.66 -23.57
C LYS A 171 -9.21 -33.70 -22.47
N ASN A 172 -8.14 -33.59 -21.67
CA ASN A 172 -7.89 -34.50 -20.54
C ASN A 172 -9.00 -34.40 -19.48
N LEU A 173 -9.51 -33.19 -19.18
CA LEU A 173 -10.66 -33.01 -18.27
C LEU A 173 -11.92 -33.74 -18.76
N TYR A 174 -12.19 -33.70 -20.06
CA TYR A 174 -13.29 -34.42 -20.68
C TYR A 174 -13.06 -35.95 -20.64
N GLU A 175 -11.87 -36.44 -21.01
CA GLU A 175 -11.52 -37.85 -20.99
C GLU A 175 -11.50 -38.46 -19.57
N ASN A 176 -11.23 -37.61 -18.56
CA ASN A 176 -11.27 -37.99 -17.14
C ASN A 176 -12.65 -37.76 -16.49
N ASN A 177 -13.68 -37.41 -17.26
CA ASN A 177 -15.07 -37.20 -16.83
C ASN A 177 -15.27 -36.06 -15.81
N TYR A 178 -14.37 -35.09 -15.73
CA TYR A 178 -14.53 -33.90 -14.89
C TYR A 178 -15.42 -32.82 -15.53
N ILE A 179 -15.51 -32.83 -16.87
CA ILE A 179 -16.43 -31.97 -17.64
C ILE A 179 -17.17 -32.79 -18.69
N ASN A 180 -18.40 -32.38 -19.00
CA ASN A 180 -19.18 -33.03 -20.03
C ASN A 180 -18.84 -32.51 -21.45
N LYS A 181 -19.40 -33.15 -22.49
CA LYS A 181 -19.15 -32.81 -23.91
C LYS A 181 -19.59 -31.37 -24.25
N ILE A 182 -20.64 -30.86 -23.61
CA ILE A 182 -21.18 -29.51 -23.84
C ILE A 182 -20.16 -28.48 -23.28
N GLU A 183 -19.72 -28.68 -22.05
CA GLU A 183 -18.72 -27.83 -21.42
C GLU A 183 -17.38 -27.85 -22.16
N TYR A 184 -16.92 -29.04 -22.58
CA TYR A 184 -15.71 -29.17 -23.39
C TYR A 184 -15.80 -28.33 -24.67
N LYS A 185 -16.89 -28.45 -25.47
CA LYS A 185 -17.11 -27.66 -26.68
C LYS A 185 -17.21 -26.16 -26.38
N LYS A 186 -17.84 -25.77 -25.28
CA LYS A 186 -17.96 -24.38 -24.84
C LYS A 186 -16.60 -23.77 -24.56
N PHE A 187 -15.74 -24.44 -23.80
CA PHE A 187 -14.46 -23.85 -23.36
C PHE A 187 -13.37 -23.94 -24.43
N ILE A 188 -13.33 -24.95 -25.27
CA ILE A 188 -12.34 -25.07 -26.35
C ILE A 188 -12.50 -23.96 -27.39
N ASN A 189 -13.75 -23.56 -27.68
CA ASN A 189 -14.07 -22.49 -28.63
C ASN A 189 -13.93 -21.10 -28.02
N LYS A 190 -13.86 -20.99 -26.68
CA LYS A 190 -13.74 -19.68 -26.01
C LYS A 190 -12.34 -19.11 -26.15
N LYS A 191 -12.26 -17.84 -26.58
CA LYS A 191 -11.00 -17.09 -26.63
C LYS A 191 -10.44 -16.92 -25.20
N ILE A 192 -9.12 -16.97 -25.08
CA ILE A 192 -8.43 -16.60 -23.83
C ILE A 192 -8.48 -15.08 -23.71
N ILE A 193 -9.14 -14.59 -22.68
CA ILE A 193 -9.19 -13.16 -22.37
C ILE A 193 -8.32 -12.93 -21.13
N LEU A 194 -7.19 -12.29 -21.33
CA LEU A 194 -6.29 -11.91 -20.24
C LEU A 194 -6.70 -10.55 -19.70
N LYS A 195 -6.82 -10.48 -18.39
CA LYS A 195 -6.92 -9.22 -17.65
C LYS A 195 -5.64 -9.05 -16.87
N LYS A 196 -4.77 -8.18 -17.35
CA LYS A 196 -3.58 -7.83 -16.59
C LYS A 196 -4.04 -7.15 -15.30
N ARG A 197 -3.70 -7.74 -14.15
CA ARG A 197 -3.93 -7.10 -12.86
C ARG A 197 -3.39 -5.67 -12.95
N LYS A 198 -4.27 -4.69 -12.86
CA LYS A 198 -3.82 -3.34 -12.54
C LYS A 198 -3.11 -3.49 -11.20
N LYS A 199 -1.78 -3.37 -11.21
CA LYS A 199 -1.03 -3.36 -9.95
C LYS A 199 -1.66 -2.29 -9.10
N THR A 200 -2.44 -2.70 -8.10
CA THR A 200 -3.02 -1.81 -7.08
C THR A 200 -1.96 -1.38 -6.04
N PHE A 201 -0.69 -1.60 -6.34
CA PHE A 201 0.36 -0.85 -5.71
C PHE A 201 0.26 0.56 -6.27
N THR A 202 -0.61 1.33 -5.68
CA THR A 202 -0.63 2.76 -5.93
C THR A 202 0.60 3.31 -5.20
N GLU A 203 1.50 3.93 -5.95
CA GLU A 203 2.62 4.71 -5.38
C GLU A 203 2.12 5.65 -4.25
N ASP A 204 0.81 5.89 -4.21
CA ASP A 204 0.09 6.65 -3.20
C ASP A 204 0.03 5.98 -1.82
N THR A 205 0.27 4.68 -1.69
CA THR A 205 0.31 3.99 -0.39
C THR A 205 1.70 3.91 0.23
N SER A 206 2.73 4.45 -0.43
CA SER A 206 4.14 4.24 -0.05
C SER A 206 4.46 4.63 1.39
N TYR A 207 3.99 5.78 1.88
CA TYR A 207 4.18 6.18 3.28
C TYR A 207 3.53 5.21 4.26
N TYR A 208 2.30 4.79 3.98
CA TYR A 208 1.55 3.87 4.82
C TYR A 208 2.23 2.50 4.89
N VAL A 209 2.61 1.97 3.73
CA VAL A 209 3.24 0.65 3.60
C VAL A 209 4.65 0.63 4.20
N GLU A 210 5.41 1.72 4.06
CA GLU A 210 6.75 1.82 4.63
C GLU A 210 6.75 1.87 6.16
N ASP A 211 5.78 2.55 6.77
CA ASP A 211 5.63 2.54 8.23
C ASP A 211 5.29 1.13 8.74
N ILE A 212 4.35 0.43 8.08
CA ILE A 212 4.04 -0.96 8.41
C ILE A 212 5.27 -1.85 8.25
N ARG A 213 6.02 -1.69 7.15
CA ARG A 213 7.22 -2.49 6.91
C ARG A 213 8.23 -2.33 8.04
N LYS A 214 8.49 -1.09 8.47
CA LYS A 214 9.40 -0.80 9.59
C LYS A 214 8.90 -1.45 10.89
N ASP A 215 7.64 -1.22 11.22
CA ASP A 215 7.03 -1.76 12.45
C ASP A 215 7.11 -3.30 12.50
N ILE A 216 6.81 -3.99 11.38
CA ILE A 216 6.87 -5.45 11.32
C ILE A 216 8.33 -5.96 11.36
N VAL A 217 9.27 -5.27 10.72
CA VAL A 217 10.69 -5.63 10.79
C VAL A 217 11.21 -5.51 12.23
N ASP A 218 10.81 -4.45 12.93
CA ASP A 218 11.19 -4.23 14.33
C ASP A 218 10.58 -5.30 15.26
N GLN A 219 9.34 -5.74 15.00
CA GLN A 219 8.64 -6.74 15.82
C GLN A 219 9.05 -8.19 15.52
N LEU A 220 9.21 -8.55 14.24
CA LEU A 220 9.38 -9.94 13.81
C LEU A 220 10.76 -10.25 13.23
N GLY A 221 11.58 -9.24 12.98
CA GLY A 221 12.90 -9.36 12.39
C GLY A 221 12.89 -9.46 10.86
N PHE A 222 14.03 -9.10 10.25
CA PHE A 222 14.22 -9.01 8.81
C PHE A 222 13.91 -10.34 8.07
N ASP A 223 14.41 -11.46 8.59
CA ASP A 223 14.28 -12.75 7.92
C ASP A 223 12.82 -13.23 7.82
N LYS A 224 12.01 -13.01 8.84
CA LYS A 224 10.58 -13.34 8.78
C LYS A 224 9.86 -12.51 7.73
N VAL A 225 10.13 -11.21 7.70
CA VAL A 225 9.44 -10.28 6.77
C VAL A 225 9.78 -10.55 5.31
N TYR A 226 11.04 -10.83 5.00
CA TYR A 226 11.51 -10.92 3.60
C TYR A 226 11.67 -12.34 3.06
N LYS A 227 11.87 -13.35 3.93
CA LYS A 227 12.18 -14.71 3.51
C LYS A 227 11.06 -15.72 3.79
N GLN A 228 10.19 -15.47 4.79
CA GLN A 228 9.18 -16.46 5.20
C GLN A 228 7.78 -16.22 4.63
N GLY A 229 7.56 -15.16 3.86
CA GLY A 229 6.29 -14.94 3.14
C GLY A 229 5.11 -14.60 4.04
N LEU A 230 5.12 -13.40 4.64
CA LEU A 230 4.00 -12.90 5.45
C LEU A 230 2.88 -12.32 4.59
N ASN A 231 1.64 -12.56 4.98
CA ASN A 231 0.45 -11.90 4.48
C ASN A 231 -0.07 -10.91 5.54
N ILE A 232 -0.10 -9.62 5.20
CA ILE A 232 -0.43 -8.54 6.12
C ILE A 232 -1.72 -7.86 5.64
N SER A 233 -2.78 -7.99 6.43
CA SER A 233 -4.04 -7.28 6.21
C SER A 233 -4.02 -5.94 6.92
N THR A 234 -4.41 -4.88 6.21
CA THR A 234 -4.42 -3.50 6.72
C THR A 234 -5.80 -2.88 6.56
N PRO A 235 -6.20 -1.94 7.42
CA PRO A 235 -7.49 -1.26 7.31
C PRO A 235 -7.54 -0.15 6.26
N ILE A 236 -6.47 0.04 5.46
CA ILE A 236 -6.42 1.11 4.47
C ILE A 236 -7.60 1.05 3.49
N ASN A 237 -8.26 2.19 3.29
CA ASN A 237 -9.26 2.36 2.25
C ASN A 237 -8.63 3.12 1.08
N LEU A 238 -8.50 2.46 -0.08
CA LEU A 238 -7.78 3.02 -1.24
C LEU A 238 -8.45 4.27 -1.83
N ASP A 239 -9.76 4.41 -1.72
CA ASP A 239 -10.46 5.59 -2.24
C ASP A 239 -10.26 6.78 -1.29
N LEU A 240 -10.37 6.57 0.02
CA LEU A 240 -10.01 7.59 1.01
C LEU A 240 -8.53 7.98 0.90
N GLN A 241 -7.65 7.02 0.65
CA GLN A 241 -6.22 7.27 0.44
C GLN A 241 -5.97 8.21 -0.75
N LYS A 242 -6.63 7.97 -1.88
CA LYS A 242 -6.54 8.86 -3.07
C LYS A 242 -7.05 10.27 -2.76
N ILE A 243 -8.21 10.37 -2.09
CA ILE A 243 -8.79 11.66 -1.70
C ILE A 243 -7.86 12.41 -0.74
N ALA A 244 -7.35 11.73 0.28
CA ALA A 244 -6.44 12.31 1.27
C ALA A 244 -5.17 12.86 0.62
N ILE A 245 -4.51 12.08 -0.24
CA ILE A 245 -3.30 12.54 -0.93
C ILE A 245 -3.58 13.69 -1.87
N LYS A 246 -4.67 13.63 -2.63
CA LYS A 246 -5.08 14.72 -3.51
C LYS A 246 -5.26 16.02 -2.71
N SER A 247 -6.01 15.96 -1.61
CA SER A 247 -6.25 17.11 -0.74
C SER A 247 -4.97 17.66 -0.13
N LEU A 248 -4.06 16.80 0.33
CA LEU A 248 -2.76 17.21 0.86
C LEU A 248 -1.92 17.92 -0.23
N ARG A 249 -1.81 17.32 -1.42
CA ARG A 249 -1.04 17.90 -2.53
C ARG A 249 -1.61 19.23 -2.99
N GLU A 250 -2.93 19.34 -3.13
CA GLU A 250 -3.60 20.61 -3.49
C GLU A 250 -3.37 21.70 -2.45
N GLY A 251 -3.46 21.38 -1.16
CA GLY A 251 -3.16 22.30 -0.08
C GLY A 251 -1.72 22.80 -0.10
N LEU A 252 -0.75 21.89 -0.28
CA LEU A 252 0.67 22.24 -0.37
C LEU A 252 0.98 23.09 -1.61
N ILE A 253 0.40 22.76 -2.77
CA ILE A 253 0.53 23.55 -4.00
C ILE A 253 -0.05 24.95 -3.82
N SER A 254 -1.26 25.04 -3.24
CA SER A 254 -1.93 26.32 -2.98
C SER A 254 -1.12 27.21 -2.04
N TYR A 255 -0.59 26.64 -0.96
CA TYR A 255 0.30 27.37 -0.05
C TYR A 255 1.56 27.85 -0.76
N ASP A 256 2.23 26.96 -1.51
CA ASP A 256 3.50 27.24 -2.16
C ASP A 256 3.36 28.32 -3.26
N LYS A 257 2.26 28.32 -4.01
CA LYS A 257 1.96 29.36 -5.00
C LYS A 257 1.92 30.77 -4.39
N ARG A 258 1.44 30.91 -3.14
CA ARG A 258 1.43 32.21 -2.43
C ARG A 258 2.83 32.74 -2.12
N LYS A 259 3.86 31.85 -2.13
CA LYS A 259 5.26 32.22 -1.92
C LYS A 259 5.97 32.62 -3.22
N GLY A 260 5.29 32.49 -4.36
CA GLY A 260 5.79 32.87 -5.67
C GLY A 260 6.62 31.81 -6.38
N TRP A 261 7.07 32.16 -7.57
CA TRP A 261 7.91 31.32 -8.44
C TRP A 261 9.36 31.33 -8.01
N ARG A 262 10.03 30.16 -7.98
CA ARG A 262 11.44 30.01 -7.56
C ARG A 262 12.40 29.72 -8.71
N GLY A 263 11.91 29.69 -9.94
CA GLY A 263 12.75 29.42 -11.10
C GLY A 263 12.63 27.98 -11.65
N PRO A 264 13.25 27.71 -12.80
CA PRO A 264 13.26 26.42 -13.44
C PRO A 264 14.10 25.40 -12.66
N LEU A 265 13.91 24.12 -12.96
CA LEU A 265 14.68 23.02 -12.37
C LEU A 265 16.16 23.03 -12.79
N LEU A 266 16.38 23.31 -14.06
CA LEU A 266 17.69 23.49 -14.66
C LEU A 266 17.55 24.27 -15.97
N ARG A 267 18.66 24.79 -16.49
CA ARG A 267 18.70 25.47 -17.79
C ARG A 267 19.72 24.79 -18.68
N GLU A 268 19.25 24.36 -19.87
CA GLU A 268 20.07 23.71 -20.87
C GLU A 268 20.31 24.63 -22.08
N LYS A 269 21.57 24.90 -22.37
CA LYS A 269 21.95 25.71 -23.54
C LYS A 269 21.74 24.98 -24.88
N LYS A 270 21.90 23.64 -24.86
CA LYS A 270 21.66 22.76 -26.03
C LYS A 270 20.41 21.93 -25.80
N LEU A 271 19.42 22.07 -26.66
CA LEU A 271 18.11 21.40 -26.57
C LEU A 271 18.14 19.88 -26.87
N ILE A 272 19.33 19.31 -27.18
CA ILE A 272 19.44 17.97 -27.77
C ILE A 272 19.48 16.87 -26.69
N ASN A 273 20.18 17.05 -25.57
CA ASN A 273 20.41 15.98 -24.56
C ASN A 273 19.85 16.31 -23.17
N TRP A 274 18.81 17.14 -23.11
CA TRP A 274 18.25 17.57 -21.83
C TRP A 274 17.61 16.41 -21.02
N LYS A 275 17.18 15.35 -21.75
CA LYS A 275 16.46 14.20 -21.15
C LYS A 275 17.34 13.32 -20.27
N ASP A 276 18.64 13.26 -20.53
CA ASP A 276 19.59 12.42 -19.78
C ASP A 276 19.79 12.86 -18.32
N LYS A 277 19.41 14.10 -18.03
CA LYS A 277 19.54 14.70 -16.69
C LYS A 277 18.24 14.69 -15.87
N LEU A 278 17.18 14.06 -16.38
CA LEU A 278 15.84 14.17 -15.80
C LEU A 278 15.56 13.24 -14.63
N ASP A 279 16.31 12.14 -14.49
CA ASP A 279 15.96 11.07 -13.52
C ASP A 279 15.82 11.60 -12.09
N LYS A 280 16.68 12.52 -11.67
CA LYS A 280 16.60 13.13 -10.34
C LYS A 280 15.38 14.01 -10.11
N PHE A 281 14.66 14.41 -11.17
CA PHE A 281 13.45 15.23 -11.09
C PHE A 281 12.15 14.44 -11.25
N LYS A 282 12.22 13.15 -11.64
CA LYS A 282 11.02 12.31 -11.79
C LYS A 282 10.25 12.18 -10.49
N LEU A 283 8.94 12.29 -10.59
CA LEU A 283 7.98 12.11 -9.52
C LEU A 283 7.26 10.77 -9.65
N GLU A 284 6.39 10.44 -8.69
CA GLU A 284 5.47 9.32 -8.81
C GLU A 284 4.49 9.55 -9.98
N LYS A 285 4.09 8.44 -10.62
CA LYS A 285 3.10 8.51 -11.71
C LYS A 285 1.75 9.05 -11.29
N SER A 286 1.42 8.95 -10.00
CA SER A 286 0.20 9.51 -9.41
C SER A 286 0.20 11.05 -9.36
N ILE A 287 1.38 11.67 -9.50
CA ILE A 287 1.52 13.12 -9.71
C ILE A 287 1.53 13.33 -11.22
N ASN A 288 0.41 13.76 -11.77
CA ASN A 288 0.21 13.93 -13.21
C ASN A 288 0.98 15.13 -13.80
N TRP A 289 2.26 15.26 -13.42
CA TRP A 289 3.15 16.29 -13.93
C TRP A 289 4.20 15.70 -14.84
N ASN A 290 4.49 16.41 -15.92
CA ASN A 290 5.53 16.06 -16.88
C ASN A 290 6.69 17.03 -16.74
N LEU A 291 7.89 16.56 -17.09
CA LEU A 291 9.03 17.42 -17.32
C LEU A 291 8.98 17.96 -18.74
N ALA A 292 9.19 19.26 -18.91
CA ALA A 292 9.15 19.90 -20.22
C ALA A 292 10.26 20.94 -20.35
N ILE A 293 10.76 21.11 -21.58
CA ILE A 293 11.73 22.15 -21.92
C ILE A 293 11.05 23.29 -22.67
N VAL A 294 11.41 24.53 -22.33
CA VAL A 294 10.93 25.75 -23.00
C VAL A 294 11.61 25.88 -24.36
N LYS A 295 10.82 25.88 -25.44
CA LYS A 295 11.29 26.00 -26.84
C LYS A 295 11.21 27.42 -27.38
N LYS A 296 10.11 28.13 -27.09
CA LYS A 296 9.87 29.49 -27.56
C LYS A 296 9.00 30.25 -26.56
N ILE A 297 9.28 31.52 -26.38
CA ILE A 297 8.50 32.42 -25.55
C ILE A 297 7.86 33.47 -26.45
N ASN A 298 6.55 33.62 -26.34
CA ASN A 298 5.77 34.67 -26.99
C ASN A 298 5.08 35.49 -25.88
N LYS A 299 4.62 36.68 -26.17
CA LYS A 299 3.99 37.60 -25.22
C LYS A 299 2.88 36.98 -24.36
N PHE A 300 2.03 36.09 -24.94
CA PHE A 300 0.87 35.50 -24.24
C PHE A 300 0.97 33.99 -24.06
N SER A 301 2.07 33.36 -24.49
CA SER A 301 2.22 31.91 -24.43
C SER A 301 3.67 31.45 -24.50
N VAL A 302 3.92 30.28 -23.92
CA VAL A 302 5.21 29.61 -24.01
C VAL A 302 5.01 28.26 -24.69
N LEU A 303 5.78 27.97 -25.72
CA LEU A 303 5.84 26.66 -26.38
C LEU A 303 6.82 25.78 -25.65
N ILE A 304 6.40 24.58 -25.33
CA ILE A 304 7.16 23.57 -24.60
C ILE A 304 7.19 22.24 -25.36
N GLU A 305 8.21 21.44 -25.09
CA GLU A 305 8.27 20.03 -25.45
C GLU A 305 8.44 19.20 -24.18
N THR A 306 7.54 18.23 -23.97
CA THR A 306 7.62 17.32 -22.81
C THR A 306 8.68 16.23 -23.02
N GLU A 307 9.05 15.55 -21.94
CA GLU A 307 9.95 14.39 -21.98
C GLU A 307 9.46 13.27 -22.94
N ASN A 308 8.16 13.15 -23.13
CA ASN A 308 7.50 12.21 -24.05
C ASN A 308 7.38 12.74 -25.49
N LYS A 309 8.09 13.82 -25.83
CA LYS A 309 8.07 14.47 -27.15
C LYS A 309 6.71 15.07 -27.56
N LEU A 310 5.82 15.34 -26.59
CA LEU A 310 4.58 16.07 -26.86
C LEU A 310 4.87 17.57 -26.88
N ASN A 311 4.47 18.25 -27.93
CA ASN A 311 4.49 19.71 -27.98
C ASN A 311 3.24 20.26 -27.29
N GLY A 312 3.41 21.33 -26.52
CA GLY A 312 2.34 21.96 -25.78
C GLY A 312 2.53 23.44 -25.58
N ILE A 313 1.51 24.07 -25.04
CA ILE A 313 1.46 25.52 -24.81
C ILE A 313 1.10 25.81 -23.36
N ILE A 314 1.85 26.71 -22.72
CA ILE A 314 1.46 27.32 -21.45
C ILE A 314 0.91 28.73 -21.78
N LYS A 315 -0.38 28.96 -21.49
CA LYS A 315 -1.01 30.26 -21.66
C LYS A 315 -0.79 31.15 -20.43
N TYR A 316 -0.88 32.46 -20.61
CA TYR A 316 -0.69 33.45 -19.52
C TYR A 316 -1.62 33.19 -18.33
N GLU A 317 -2.86 32.82 -18.56
CA GLU A 317 -3.82 32.46 -17.51
C GLU A 317 -3.33 31.36 -16.58
N ASN A 318 -2.48 30.43 -17.08
CA ASN A 318 -1.94 29.29 -16.33
C ASN A 318 -0.69 29.63 -15.51
N ILE A 319 -0.22 30.89 -15.57
CA ILE A 319 0.85 31.43 -14.72
C ILE A 319 0.40 32.66 -13.90
N SER A 320 -0.86 33.05 -13.99
CA SER A 320 -1.39 34.29 -13.34
C SER A 320 -1.08 34.41 -11.85
N TRP A 321 -0.85 33.27 -11.16
CA TRP A 321 -0.44 33.23 -9.76
C TRP A 321 0.96 33.82 -9.49
N ILE A 322 1.80 33.97 -10.55
CA ILE A 322 3.17 34.51 -10.44
C ILE A 322 3.18 36.03 -10.50
N LYS A 323 2.17 36.64 -11.15
CA LYS A 323 2.04 38.10 -11.35
C LYS A 323 3.24 38.75 -12.05
N LYS A 324 3.83 38.04 -13.04
CA LYS A 324 4.97 38.47 -13.84
C LYS A 324 4.81 38.00 -15.28
N GLU A 325 5.47 38.65 -16.22
CA GLU A 325 5.48 38.25 -17.61
C GLU A 325 6.36 37.01 -17.83
N PHE A 326 6.14 36.30 -18.96
CA PHE A 326 6.89 35.07 -19.28
C PHE A 326 8.39 35.29 -19.38
N GLU A 327 8.81 36.40 -19.99
CA GLU A 327 10.21 36.75 -20.23
C GLU A 327 10.99 37.01 -18.92
N GLU A 328 10.26 37.41 -17.86
CA GLU A 328 10.84 37.64 -16.53
C GLU A 328 11.08 36.32 -15.78
N ILE A 329 10.27 35.30 -16.04
CA ILE A 329 10.26 34.06 -15.24
C ILE A 329 10.87 32.86 -15.93
N LEU A 330 10.86 32.83 -17.27
CA LEU A 330 11.34 31.72 -18.10
C LEU A 330 12.29 32.19 -19.20
N LYS A 331 13.20 31.30 -19.60
CA LYS A 331 14.06 31.48 -20.76
C LYS A 331 14.05 30.22 -21.63
N ILE A 332 14.37 30.35 -22.91
CA ILE A 332 14.52 29.20 -23.81
C ILE A 332 15.58 28.25 -23.24
N GLY A 333 15.29 26.97 -23.19
CA GLY A 333 16.13 25.94 -22.59
C GLY A 333 15.86 25.67 -21.10
N ASP A 334 14.93 26.40 -20.46
CA ASP A 334 14.53 26.10 -19.10
C ASP A 334 13.73 24.79 -19.05
N VAL A 335 14.11 23.92 -18.11
CA VAL A 335 13.38 22.68 -17.80
C VAL A 335 12.49 22.92 -16.59
N ILE A 336 11.22 22.61 -16.75
CA ILE A 336 10.14 22.93 -15.81
C ILE A 336 9.21 21.75 -15.59
N TYR A 337 8.46 21.74 -14.48
CA TYR A 337 7.30 20.88 -14.33
C TYR A 337 6.08 21.51 -14.98
N VAL A 338 5.31 20.68 -15.69
CA VAL A 338 4.04 21.07 -16.29
C VAL A 338 2.98 20.01 -16.05
N GLU A 339 1.73 20.43 -15.92
CA GLU A 339 0.57 19.56 -15.84
C GLU A 339 -0.31 19.76 -17.06
N ASN A 340 -0.65 18.67 -17.75
CA ASN A 340 -1.57 18.73 -18.87
C ASN A 340 -3.00 18.98 -18.36
N LEU A 341 -3.63 20.05 -18.80
CA LEU A 341 -5.01 20.40 -18.47
C LEU A 341 -6.00 19.81 -19.47
N ARG A 342 -5.74 20.01 -20.77
CA ARG A 342 -6.51 19.49 -21.92
C ARG A 342 -5.82 19.91 -23.24
N ASP A 343 -6.02 19.17 -24.30
CA ASP A 343 -5.69 19.55 -25.69
C ASP A 343 -4.30 20.20 -25.87
N ASN A 344 -3.26 19.62 -25.25
CA ASN A 344 -1.89 20.15 -25.24
C ASN A 344 -1.73 21.54 -24.58
N ILE A 345 -2.71 21.98 -23.79
CA ILE A 345 -2.60 23.16 -22.92
C ILE A 345 -2.08 22.70 -21.56
N PHE A 346 -0.97 23.31 -21.15
CA PHE A 346 -0.29 22.97 -19.92
C PHE A 346 -0.32 24.12 -18.90
N ALA A 347 -0.30 23.75 -17.63
CA ALA A 347 -0.07 24.69 -16.53
C ALA A 347 1.34 24.53 -15.99
N LEU A 348 2.01 25.64 -15.70
CA LEU A 348 3.30 25.66 -15.02
C LEU A 348 3.14 25.16 -13.58
N ARG A 349 4.01 24.26 -13.17
CA ARG A 349 4.06 23.70 -11.81
C ARG A 349 5.45 23.87 -11.21
N GLN A 350 5.50 23.89 -9.89
CA GLN A 350 6.74 23.78 -9.12
C GLN A 350 6.56 22.85 -7.94
N LEU A 351 7.58 22.07 -7.62
CA LEU A 351 7.57 21.21 -6.43
C LEU A 351 7.46 22.10 -5.18
N PRO A 352 6.47 21.89 -4.30
CA PRO A 352 6.35 22.69 -3.09
C PRO A 352 7.62 22.63 -2.24
N SER A 353 8.08 23.78 -1.75
CA SER A 353 9.20 23.87 -0.80
C SER A 353 8.80 23.50 0.62
N VAL A 354 7.50 23.56 0.89
CA VAL A 354 6.88 23.10 2.13
C VAL A 354 6.37 21.68 1.98
N ASN A 355 6.24 21.01 3.12
CA ASN A 355 5.70 19.66 3.15
C ASN A 355 4.74 19.51 4.34
N GLY A 356 3.98 18.42 4.39
CA GLY A 356 2.99 18.18 5.44
C GLY A 356 2.59 16.72 5.51
N GLY A 357 1.65 16.41 6.40
CA GLY A 357 1.05 15.09 6.53
C GLY A 357 -0.46 15.17 6.61
N ILE A 358 -1.11 14.06 6.32
CA ILE A 358 -2.55 13.86 6.49
C ILE A 358 -2.81 12.47 7.08
N VAL A 359 -3.78 12.39 7.99
CA VAL A 359 -4.26 11.15 8.60
C VAL A 359 -5.78 11.14 8.53
N VAL A 360 -6.34 10.02 8.09
CA VAL A 360 -7.77 9.72 8.17
C VAL A 360 -7.94 8.47 9.02
N MET A 361 -8.64 8.61 10.14
CA MET A 361 -8.81 7.54 11.11
C MET A 361 -10.28 7.37 11.49
N ASP A 362 -10.71 6.11 11.65
CA ASP A 362 -12.02 5.81 12.24
C ASP A 362 -11.95 6.09 13.75
N PRO A 363 -12.76 7.04 14.26
CA PRO A 363 -12.67 7.45 15.66
C PRO A 363 -13.18 6.39 16.65
N PHE A 364 -13.99 5.43 16.18
CA PHE A 364 -14.56 4.39 17.05
C PHE A 364 -13.66 3.16 17.18
N THR A 365 -12.93 2.84 16.12
CA THR A 365 -12.10 1.62 16.07
C THR A 365 -10.60 1.91 16.19
N GLY A 366 -10.17 3.14 15.90
CA GLY A 366 -8.75 3.50 15.79
C GLY A 366 -8.09 3.09 14.46
N ARG A 367 -8.84 2.49 13.53
CA ARG A 367 -8.30 2.08 12.23
C ARG A 367 -7.87 3.28 11.40
N VAL A 368 -6.62 3.27 10.94
CA VAL A 368 -6.08 4.30 10.05
C VAL A 368 -6.45 3.95 8.62
N LEU A 369 -7.45 4.67 8.09
CA LEU A 369 -8.03 4.40 6.77
C LEU A 369 -7.24 5.04 5.63
N ALA A 370 -6.52 6.13 5.89
CA ALA A 370 -5.61 6.77 4.95
C ALA A 370 -4.51 7.54 5.69
N LEU A 371 -3.32 7.58 5.09
CA LEU A 371 -2.18 8.31 5.66
C LEU A 371 -1.19 8.69 4.55
N SER A 372 -0.68 9.92 4.60
CA SER A 372 0.46 10.34 3.82
C SER A 372 1.33 11.33 4.60
N GLY A 373 2.64 11.16 4.52
CA GLY A 373 3.62 12.01 5.22
C GLY A 373 4.29 13.06 4.34
N GLY A 374 3.83 13.24 3.09
CA GLY A 374 4.45 14.22 2.22
C GLY A 374 3.83 14.35 0.84
N PHE A 375 4.33 15.32 0.08
CA PHE A 375 3.94 15.57 -1.30
C PHE A 375 4.34 14.42 -2.24
N SER A 376 5.57 13.92 -2.10
CA SER A 376 6.17 12.86 -2.90
C SER A 376 7.08 11.99 -2.04
N PHE A 377 6.82 10.68 -2.02
CA PHE A 377 7.63 9.71 -1.30
C PHE A 377 9.04 9.59 -1.92
N LYS A 378 9.15 9.61 -3.25
CA LYS A 378 10.43 9.59 -3.98
C LYS A 378 11.34 10.76 -3.64
N LYS A 379 10.77 11.92 -3.26
CA LYS A 379 11.54 13.10 -2.87
C LYS A 379 11.86 13.15 -1.39
N SER A 380 11.03 12.55 -0.56
CA SER A 380 11.22 12.50 0.88
C SER A 380 10.47 11.32 1.46
N GLU A 381 11.19 10.29 1.91
CA GLU A 381 10.63 9.11 2.58
C GLU A 381 10.23 9.40 4.03
N PHE A 382 10.64 10.55 4.57
CA PHE A 382 10.32 10.96 5.94
C PHE A 382 8.81 11.18 6.10
N ASN A 383 8.16 10.33 6.92
CA ASN A 383 6.73 10.37 7.14
C ASN A 383 6.36 11.41 8.20
N ARG A 384 5.84 12.56 7.76
CA ARG A 384 5.47 13.65 8.67
C ARG A 384 4.22 13.39 9.49
N ALA A 385 3.47 12.37 9.17
CA ALA A 385 2.31 11.96 9.96
C ALA A 385 2.69 11.17 11.21
N THR A 386 3.76 10.37 11.15
CA THR A 386 4.16 9.42 12.20
C THR A 386 5.52 9.71 12.81
N GLN A 387 6.45 10.33 12.07
CA GLN A 387 7.83 10.54 12.49
C GLN A 387 8.16 11.99 12.87
N ALA A 388 7.40 12.97 12.34
CA ALA A 388 7.64 14.37 12.66
C ALA A 388 7.04 14.73 14.01
N SER A 389 7.88 14.88 15.02
CA SER A 389 7.51 15.53 16.27
C SER A 389 7.43 17.05 16.07
N ARG A 390 6.27 17.62 16.32
CA ARG A 390 6.00 19.05 16.17
C ARG A 390 5.11 19.55 17.28
N GLN A 391 5.26 20.82 17.63
CA GLN A 391 4.40 21.51 18.56
C GLN A 391 3.00 21.67 17.96
N PRO A 392 1.93 21.10 18.57
CA PRO A 392 0.58 21.23 18.05
C PRO A 392 0.03 22.65 18.18
N GLY A 393 0.63 23.47 19.03
CA GLY A 393 0.16 24.82 19.27
C GLY A 393 -1.28 24.83 19.78
N SER A 394 -2.09 25.75 19.28
CA SER A 394 -3.49 25.88 19.69
C SER A 394 -4.38 24.66 19.43
N ALA A 395 -3.93 23.67 18.66
CA ALA A 395 -4.65 22.40 18.53
C ALA A 395 -4.65 21.58 19.84
N PHE A 396 -3.82 21.91 20.81
CA PHE A 396 -3.85 21.29 22.14
C PHE A 396 -4.93 21.89 23.08
N LYS A 397 -5.37 23.14 22.85
CA LYS A 397 -6.32 23.83 23.73
C LYS A 397 -7.63 23.08 24.00
N PRO A 398 -8.28 22.41 23.04
CA PRO A 398 -9.51 21.68 23.30
C PRO A 398 -9.39 20.68 24.47
N PHE A 399 -8.21 20.07 24.65
CA PHE A 399 -7.95 19.14 25.77
C PHE A 399 -7.85 19.87 27.11
N ILE A 400 -7.29 21.08 27.16
CA ILE A 400 -7.28 21.92 28.37
C ILE A 400 -8.71 22.32 28.74
N TYR A 401 -9.52 22.69 27.77
CA TYR A 401 -10.91 23.07 27.97
C TYR A 401 -11.78 21.88 28.37
N ALA A 402 -11.55 20.69 27.81
CA ALA A 402 -12.22 19.46 28.26
C ALA A 402 -11.89 19.16 29.72
N LEU A 403 -10.61 19.23 30.10
CA LEU A 403 -10.19 19.03 31.50
C LEU A 403 -10.79 20.08 32.43
N ALA A 404 -10.96 21.32 31.98
CA ALA A 404 -11.64 22.36 32.75
C ALA A 404 -13.11 22.00 33.00
N LEU A 405 -13.83 21.54 31.98
CA LEU A 405 -15.23 21.11 32.13
C LEU A 405 -15.35 19.94 33.12
N GLU A 406 -14.44 19.00 33.12
CA GLU A 406 -14.37 17.89 34.11
C GLU A 406 -14.08 18.37 35.54
N ASN A 407 -13.47 19.56 35.70
CA ASN A 407 -13.15 20.16 36.99
C ASN A 407 -14.14 21.28 37.42
N GLY A 408 -15.37 21.25 36.93
CA GLY A 408 -16.46 22.10 37.40
C GLY A 408 -16.65 23.42 36.62
N TYR A 409 -15.86 23.67 35.59
CA TYR A 409 -16.12 24.79 34.68
C TYR A 409 -17.36 24.52 33.82
N THR A 410 -18.02 25.57 33.42
CA THR A 410 -19.14 25.53 32.45
C THR A 410 -18.80 26.37 31.21
N PRO A 411 -19.46 26.17 30.08
CA PRO A 411 -19.27 27.02 28.90
C PRO A 411 -19.46 28.51 29.17
N SER A 412 -20.22 28.87 30.21
CA SER A 412 -20.52 30.27 30.62
C SER A 412 -19.57 30.81 31.69
N THR A 413 -18.69 29.98 32.25
CA THR A 413 -17.70 30.42 33.24
C THR A 413 -16.87 31.55 32.69
N LEU A 414 -16.78 32.66 33.44
CA LEU A 414 -16.02 33.85 33.04
C LEU A 414 -14.54 33.67 33.40
N ILE A 415 -13.68 33.86 32.41
CA ILE A 415 -12.21 33.85 32.54
C ILE A 415 -11.69 35.22 32.08
N LEU A 416 -10.75 35.80 32.83
CA LEU A 416 -10.18 37.10 32.52
C LEU A 416 -9.17 37.02 31.36
N ASP A 417 -9.43 37.68 30.26
CA ASP A 417 -8.48 37.88 29.14
C ASP A 417 -7.74 39.24 29.34
N ALA A 418 -6.68 39.20 30.15
CA ALA A 418 -5.89 40.38 30.54
C ALA A 418 -4.41 40.01 30.61
N PRO A 419 -3.49 40.98 30.61
CA PRO A 419 -2.06 40.74 30.74
C PRO A 419 -1.70 39.80 31.89
N LEU A 420 -0.72 38.92 31.67
CA LEU A 420 -0.26 37.96 32.65
C LEU A 420 1.28 37.88 32.58
N VAL A 421 1.91 37.87 33.76
CA VAL A 421 3.37 37.71 33.90
C VAL A 421 3.60 36.61 34.92
N LEU A 422 4.39 35.61 34.56
CA LEU A 422 4.57 34.42 35.35
C LEU A 422 6.05 34.11 35.54
N GLU A 423 6.43 33.72 36.75
CA GLU A 423 7.72 33.07 37.03
C GLU A 423 7.68 31.60 36.59
N GLN A 424 8.74 31.15 35.93
CA GLN A 424 8.83 29.76 35.47
C GLN A 424 9.93 28.95 36.21
N GLY A 425 10.53 29.51 37.24
CA GLY A 425 11.60 28.92 38.04
C GLY A 425 12.78 29.86 38.24
N TYR A 426 13.70 29.51 39.15
CA TYR A 426 14.79 30.37 39.64
C TYR A 426 15.72 30.91 38.54
N ASP A 427 15.91 30.16 37.44
CA ASP A 427 16.85 30.51 36.37
C ASP A 427 16.18 30.91 35.05
N LEU A 428 14.82 30.96 35.02
CA LEU A 428 14.07 31.25 33.81
C LEU A 428 13.56 32.70 33.81
N LYS A 429 13.65 33.37 32.66
CA LYS A 429 13.08 34.70 32.48
C LYS A 429 11.56 34.68 32.72
N MET A 430 11.04 35.77 33.26
CA MET A 430 9.58 35.99 33.38
C MET A 430 8.87 35.75 32.07
N TRP A 431 7.89 34.85 32.05
CA TRP A 431 7.10 34.54 30.86
C TRP A 431 5.89 35.45 30.76
N LYS A 432 5.75 36.11 29.60
CA LYS A 432 4.68 37.04 29.27
C LYS A 432 3.93 36.52 28.05
N PRO A 433 2.97 35.59 28.21
CA PRO A 433 2.15 35.14 27.10
C PRO A 433 1.29 36.30 26.56
N GLU A 434 1.03 36.28 25.25
CA GLU A 434 0.17 37.27 24.58
C GLU A 434 -0.84 36.54 23.68
N ASN A 435 -2.00 37.16 23.47
CA ASN A 435 -2.90 36.74 22.39
C ASN A 435 -2.27 37.03 21.03
N TYR A 436 -2.64 36.26 20.00
CA TYR A 436 -2.09 36.40 18.64
C TYR A 436 -2.25 37.83 18.10
N GLY A 437 -3.41 38.48 18.37
CA GLY A 437 -3.69 39.86 17.96
C GLY A 437 -3.15 40.94 18.90
N LYS A 438 -2.36 40.58 19.94
CA LYS A 438 -1.83 41.50 20.97
C LYS A 438 -2.89 42.37 21.67
N LYS A 439 -4.16 41.96 21.68
CA LYS A 439 -5.30 42.64 22.29
C LYS A 439 -5.81 41.83 23.47
N PHE A 440 -6.42 42.54 24.44
CA PHE A 440 -7.07 41.98 25.62
C PHE A 440 -8.56 42.29 25.56
N TYR A 441 -9.38 41.41 26.06
CA TYR A 441 -10.83 41.47 25.88
C TYR A 441 -11.61 41.46 27.21
N GLY A 442 -10.91 41.45 28.37
CA GLY A 442 -11.52 41.42 29.69
C GLY A 442 -12.22 40.09 30.03
N PRO A 443 -13.15 40.09 30.97
CA PRO A 443 -13.93 38.91 31.32
C PRO A 443 -14.68 38.34 30.10
N SER A 444 -14.40 37.13 29.73
CA SER A 444 -14.99 36.44 28.59
C SER A 444 -15.38 35.01 28.98
N THR A 445 -16.40 34.45 28.34
CA THR A 445 -16.85 33.09 28.64
C THR A 445 -15.84 32.05 28.20
N LEU A 446 -15.82 30.91 28.88
CA LEU A 446 -15.01 29.73 28.50
C LEU A 446 -15.21 29.38 27.02
N ARG A 447 -16.47 29.37 26.55
CA ARG A 447 -16.82 29.14 25.13
C ARG A 447 -16.09 30.11 24.21
N MET A 448 -16.16 31.42 24.50
CA MET A 448 -15.50 32.46 23.69
C MET A 448 -13.97 32.28 23.68
N GLY A 449 -13.40 31.88 24.82
CA GLY A 449 -11.97 31.58 24.94
C GLY A 449 -11.50 30.48 23.97
N LEU A 450 -12.27 29.40 23.85
CA LEU A 450 -12.00 28.33 22.92
C LEU A 450 -12.26 28.74 21.46
N GLU A 451 -13.43 29.32 21.16
CA GLU A 451 -13.80 29.72 19.79
C GLU A 451 -12.82 30.73 19.19
N LYS A 452 -12.35 31.68 19.99
CA LYS A 452 -11.37 32.70 19.56
C LYS A 452 -9.93 32.32 19.83
N SER A 453 -9.69 31.11 20.32
CA SER A 453 -8.35 30.57 20.62
C SER A 453 -7.51 31.51 21.51
N ARG A 454 -8.10 32.06 22.60
CA ARG A 454 -7.46 33.03 23.50
C ARG A 454 -6.33 32.39 24.30
N ASN A 455 -5.10 32.90 24.16
CA ASN A 455 -3.93 32.35 24.86
C ASN A 455 -4.00 32.62 26.36
N LEU A 456 -4.29 33.86 26.75
CA LEU A 456 -4.25 34.28 28.16
C LEU A 456 -5.31 33.56 28.99
N MET A 457 -6.52 33.38 28.45
CA MET A 457 -7.57 32.62 29.10
C MET A 457 -7.13 31.15 29.30
N THR A 458 -6.53 30.53 28.26
CA THR A 458 -6.05 29.15 28.33
C THR A 458 -4.96 28.98 29.40
N VAL A 459 -4.02 29.93 29.49
CA VAL A 459 -2.95 29.87 30.53
C VAL A 459 -3.54 30.04 31.94
N ARG A 460 -4.52 30.90 32.15
CA ARG A 460 -5.18 31.04 33.45
C ARG A 460 -5.93 29.77 33.86
N ILE A 461 -6.65 29.17 32.93
CA ILE A 461 -7.31 27.87 33.16
C ILE A 461 -6.27 26.83 33.55
N ALA A 462 -5.14 26.77 32.82
CA ALA A 462 -4.08 25.82 33.10
C ALA A 462 -3.40 26.02 34.45
N GLN A 463 -3.27 27.28 34.88
CA GLN A 463 -2.73 27.65 36.20
C GLN A 463 -3.68 27.20 37.32
N ASP A 464 -4.97 27.36 37.15
CA ASP A 464 -5.99 26.97 38.12
C ASP A 464 -6.14 25.44 38.21
N LEU A 465 -6.15 24.74 37.07
CA LEU A 465 -6.20 23.26 37.02
C LEU A 465 -4.96 22.60 37.61
N GLY A 466 -3.81 23.26 37.53
CA GLY A 466 -2.50 22.72 37.95
C GLY A 466 -1.81 21.86 36.89
N LEU A 467 -0.51 22.06 36.74
CA LEU A 467 0.32 21.40 35.70
C LEU A 467 0.32 19.89 35.76
N LYS A 468 0.36 19.31 36.98
CA LYS A 468 0.35 17.83 37.14
C LYS A 468 -0.88 17.18 36.53
N LYS A 469 -2.07 17.80 36.69
CA LYS A 469 -3.30 17.28 36.07
C LYS A 469 -3.21 17.32 34.55
N ILE A 470 -2.74 18.43 33.98
CA ILE A 470 -2.60 18.61 32.54
C ILE A 470 -1.60 17.62 31.93
N VAL A 471 -0.45 17.48 32.56
CA VAL A 471 0.59 16.51 32.13
C VAL A 471 0.05 15.09 32.16
N ASN A 472 -0.59 14.68 33.28
CA ASN A 472 -1.16 13.33 33.40
C ASN A 472 -2.26 13.09 32.36
N PHE A 473 -3.16 14.05 32.16
CA PHE A 473 -4.24 13.96 31.17
C PHE A 473 -3.70 13.83 29.76
N SER A 474 -2.67 14.63 29.41
CA SER A 474 -2.04 14.54 28.08
C SER A 474 -1.32 13.20 27.84
N LYS A 475 -0.71 12.60 28.88
CA LYS A 475 -0.13 11.24 28.83
C LYS A 475 -1.21 10.16 28.69
N GLN A 476 -2.29 10.26 29.46
CA GLN A 476 -3.43 9.33 29.36
C GLN A 476 -4.03 9.33 27.96
N LEU A 477 -4.15 10.48 27.32
CA LEU A 477 -4.64 10.61 25.95
C LEU A 477 -3.59 10.19 24.88
N GLY A 478 -2.37 9.83 25.30
CA GLY A 478 -1.30 9.43 24.38
C GLY A 478 -0.78 10.55 23.50
N ILE A 479 -1.04 11.83 23.85
CA ILE A 479 -0.57 12.99 23.08
C ILE A 479 0.91 13.20 23.29
N TYR A 480 1.36 13.24 24.54
CA TYR A 480 2.75 13.43 24.92
C TYR A 480 3.27 12.26 25.75
N ASP A 481 4.51 11.85 25.51
CA ASP A 481 5.14 10.78 26.28
C ASP A 481 5.69 11.32 27.61
N ASN A 482 6.57 12.31 27.56
CA ASN A 482 7.21 12.94 28.74
C ASN A 482 7.32 14.46 28.55
N PRO A 483 6.21 15.20 28.63
CA PRO A 483 6.26 16.67 28.49
C PRO A 483 6.82 17.33 29.75
N SER A 484 7.50 18.44 29.56
CA SER A 484 7.94 19.29 30.68
C SER A 484 6.76 19.92 31.41
N GLU A 485 6.86 20.02 32.76
CA GLU A 485 5.83 20.66 33.59
C GLU A 485 5.96 22.20 33.54
N LEU A 486 5.70 22.79 32.37
CA LEU A 486 5.69 24.25 32.15
C LEU A 486 4.31 24.72 31.69
N LEU A 487 3.87 25.89 32.13
CA LEU A 487 2.57 26.43 31.74
C LEU A 487 2.39 26.62 30.24
N SER A 488 3.48 26.78 29.50
CA SER A 488 3.48 26.86 28.05
C SER A 488 2.93 25.59 27.37
N ILE A 489 2.93 24.43 28.06
CA ILE A 489 2.31 23.20 27.54
C ILE A 489 0.83 23.42 27.20
N SER A 490 0.12 24.26 27.97
CA SER A 490 -1.28 24.57 27.71
C SER A 490 -1.53 25.22 26.35
N LEU A 491 -0.51 25.84 25.77
CA LEU A 491 -0.52 26.40 24.44
C LEU A 491 0.08 25.46 23.38
N GLY A 492 0.34 24.20 23.74
CA GLY A 492 0.86 23.19 22.85
C GLY A 492 2.33 23.35 22.50
N SER A 493 3.18 23.75 23.46
CA SER A 493 4.63 23.91 23.27
C SER A 493 5.42 22.59 23.28
N ALA A 494 4.86 21.51 23.84
CA ALA A 494 5.46 20.20 23.78
C ALA A 494 5.23 19.55 22.39
N GLU A 495 6.12 18.62 22.01
CA GLU A 495 6.09 18.02 20.69
C GLU A 495 5.30 16.70 20.67
N THR A 496 4.56 16.46 19.59
CA THR A 496 3.82 15.23 19.31
C THR A 496 3.75 14.97 17.82
N THR A 497 3.29 13.78 17.42
CA THR A 497 3.05 13.46 16.02
C THR A 497 1.60 13.73 15.62
N LEU A 498 1.37 13.94 14.33
CA LEU A 498 0.01 14.12 13.80
C LEU A 498 -0.88 12.90 14.11
N LEU A 499 -0.34 11.69 14.00
CA LEU A 499 -1.09 10.46 14.28
C LEU A 499 -1.54 10.38 15.75
N LYS A 500 -0.65 10.68 16.71
CA LYS A 500 -0.99 10.72 18.15
C LYS A 500 -2.07 11.76 18.45
N LEU A 501 -1.93 12.95 17.88
CA LEU A 501 -2.91 14.02 18.08
C LEU A 501 -4.27 13.66 17.47
N THR A 502 -4.30 13.05 16.27
CA THR A 502 -5.54 12.57 15.62
C THR A 502 -6.23 11.51 16.47
N SER A 503 -5.46 10.59 17.05
CA SER A 503 -5.98 9.56 17.97
C SER A 503 -6.64 10.18 19.20
N ALA A 504 -6.00 11.17 19.82
CA ALA A 504 -6.56 11.88 20.97
C ALA A 504 -7.85 12.63 20.61
N TYR A 505 -7.89 13.29 19.44
CA TYR A 505 -9.10 13.97 18.96
C TYR A 505 -10.28 13.03 18.74
N SER A 506 -10.06 11.76 18.46
CA SER A 506 -11.12 10.76 18.32
C SER A 506 -11.99 10.64 19.57
N SER A 507 -11.42 10.92 20.76
CA SER A 507 -12.17 10.86 22.02
C SER A 507 -13.32 11.87 22.08
N PHE A 508 -13.24 12.99 21.38
CA PHE A 508 -14.32 13.97 21.34
C PHE A 508 -15.57 13.51 20.58
N VAL A 509 -15.46 12.49 19.72
CA VAL A 509 -16.58 12.04 18.88
C VAL A 509 -17.03 10.61 19.21
N ASN A 510 -16.28 9.86 20.01
CA ASN A 510 -16.57 8.45 20.33
C ASN A 510 -17.07 8.23 21.79
N GLY A 511 -17.51 9.29 22.47
CA GLY A 511 -17.98 9.23 23.85
C GLY A 511 -16.85 9.18 24.89
N GLY A 512 -15.72 9.80 24.62
CA GLY A 512 -14.59 9.92 25.55
C GLY A 512 -13.66 8.70 25.61
N LYS A 513 -13.76 7.78 24.66
CA LYS A 513 -12.95 6.55 24.65
C LYS A 513 -11.61 6.80 23.95
N LEU A 514 -10.52 6.40 24.61
CA LEU A 514 -9.20 6.40 23.99
C LEU A 514 -9.10 5.22 23.02
N VAL A 515 -8.79 5.51 21.76
CA VAL A 515 -8.50 4.51 20.72
C VAL A 515 -7.03 4.56 20.35
N LYS A 516 -6.40 3.41 20.16
CA LYS A 516 -5.02 3.33 19.66
C LYS A 516 -5.06 3.26 18.12
N PRO A 517 -4.15 3.96 17.43
CA PRO A 517 -4.05 3.86 15.97
C PRO A 517 -3.75 2.42 15.54
N ILE A 518 -4.54 1.90 14.60
CA ILE A 518 -4.42 0.55 14.04
C ILE A 518 -4.06 0.68 12.57
N MET A 519 -2.87 0.25 12.20
CA MET A 519 -2.40 0.19 10.81
C MET A 519 -2.33 -1.25 10.28
N ILE A 520 -2.38 -2.25 11.16
CA ILE A 520 -2.35 -3.67 10.83
C ILE A 520 -3.55 -4.34 11.49
N ASP A 521 -4.43 -4.95 10.69
CA ASP A 521 -5.54 -5.75 11.20
C ASP A 521 -5.08 -7.17 11.55
N ARG A 522 -4.32 -7.82 10.66
CA ARG A 522 -3.90 -9.21 10.82
C ARG A 522 -2.59 -9.49 10.10
N ILE A 523 -1.77 -10.38 10.68
CA ILE A 523 -0.58 -10.95 10.06
C ILE A 523 -0.73 -12.46 10.04
N GLN A 524 -0.50 -13.08 8.89
CA GLN A 524 -0.46 -14.52 8.71
C GLN A 524 0.90 -14.95 8.15
N ASP A 525 1.35 -16.15 8.53
CA ASP A 525 2.54 -16.77 7.96
C ASP A 525 2.26 -17.37 6.56
N SER A 526 3.28 -18.01 5.98
CA SER A 526 3.18 -18.70 4.69
C SER A 526 2.26 -19.93 4.71
N GLU A 527 1.94 -20.44 5.89
CA GLU A 527 1.04 -21.58 6.09
C GLU A 527 -0.41 -21.16 6.34
N GLY A 528 -0.66 -19.83 6.43
CA GLY A 528 -1.97 -19.28 6.70
C GLY A 528 -2.32 -19.16 8.18
N ASN A 529 -1.39 -19.54 9.10
CA ASN A 529 -1.60 -19.39 10.53
C ASN A 529 -1.59 -17.92 10.90
N THR A 530 -2.52 -17.50 11.75
CA THR A 530 -2.58 -16.12 12.22
C THR A 530 -1.56 -15.90 13.33
N ILE A 531 -0.50 -15.11 13.05
CA ILE A 531 0.54 -14.72 13.99
C ILE A 531 0.06 -13.53 14.85
N PHE A 532 -0.64 -12.59 14.23
CA PHE A 532 -1.16 -11.39 14.86
C PHE A 532 -2.58 -11.10 14.38
N ASN A 533 -3.48 -10.79 15.32
CA ASN A 533 -4.83 -10.35 15.03
C ASN A 533 -5.22 -9.22 16.00
N ASN A 534 -5.57 -8.07 15.45
CA ASN A 534 -6.02 -6.93 16.25
C ASN A 534 -7.50 -7.05 16.66
N GLU A 535 -8.29 -7.88 15.98
CA GLU A 535 -9.67 -8.17 16.35
C GLU A 535 -9.77 -9.15 17.53
N LYS A 536 -9.28 -8.74 18.69
CA LYS A 536 -9.52 -9.45 19.95
C LYS A 536 -10.88 -9.08 20.58
N ARG A 537 -11.80 -8.51 19.85
CA ARG A 537 -13.13 -8.23 20.37
C ARG A 537 -13.88 -9.55 20.54
N LYS A 538 -14.01 -10.02 21.76
CA LYS A 538 -15.12 -10.90 22.12
C LYS A 538 -16.37 -10.03 22.00
N CYS A 539 -17.12 -10.19 20.95
CA CYS A 539 -18.43 -9.59 20.83
C CYS A 539 -19.36 -10.34 21.80
N VAL A 540 -19.64 -9.75 22.94
CA VAL A 540 -20.48 -10.38 23.97
C VAL A 540 -21.98 -10.24 23.61
N ASN A 541 -22.36 -9.33 22.70
CA ASN A 541 -23.74 -9.12 22.24
C ASN A 541 -23.74 -8.43 20.86
N CYS A 542 -23.17 -9.07 19.83
CA CYS A 542 -23.17 -8.52 18.47
C CYS A 542 -24.57 -8.42 17.83
N ASP A 543 -25.51 -9.26 18.29
CA ASP A 543 -26.85 -9.32 17.68
C ASP A 543 -27.78 -8.16 18.10
N GLN A 544 -27.33 -7.25 18.95
CA GLN A 544 -28.14 -6.12 19.44
C GLN A 544 -27.79 -4.76 18.83
N ILE A 545 -26.88 -4.69 17.89
CA ILE A 545 -26.56 -3.45 17.18
C ILE A 545 -27.14 -3.56 15.77
N SER A 546 -28.43 -3.27 15.65
CA SER A 546 -29.02 -2.84 14.37
C SER A 546 -28.58 -1.40 14.13
N PHE A 547 -27.84 -1.16 13.05
CA PHE A 547 -27.59 0.17 12.52
C PHE A 547 -28.77 0.65 11.71
#